data_352f63c4e07043ba9e6043f5bf341264
#
_entry.id   352f63c4e07043ba9e6043f5bf341264
#
_cell.length_a   1.000
_cell.length_b   1.000
_cell.length_c   1.000
_cell.angle_alpha   90.00
_cell.angle_beta   90.00
_cell.angle_gamma   90.00
#
_symmetry.space_group_name_H-M   'P 1'
#
loop_
_entity.id
_entity.type
_entity.pdbx_description
1 polymer ?
#
loop_
_entity_poly.entity_id
_entity_poly.type
_entity_poly.pdbx_seq_one_letter_code
_entity_poly.pdbx_strand_id
1 'polypeptide(L)'
;MKVAIIDYNMGNLHSVGRAVTHVAPAGAQVEITADPDFIRHADRIVFPGQGAARDCMRELETRGLSEIVREVAKTKPFLGICMGMQVLMDFSEENGGVECMGAYAGQVRYFKSLHIAHLKTPQMGWNQIQQKTAHPLWAGIKDNARFYFVHSYYVQPADASLVAGETFYGLNYASAIAKDNVFAIQAHPEKSAEDGLRLLANFMQWQP
;
A
#
# COMPACT_ATOMS: atom_id res chain seq x y z
N MET A 1 13.16 -18.02 -2.02
CA MET A 1 12.32 -16.85 -2.32
C MET A 1 13.00 -15.59 -1.82
N LYS A 2 13.13 -14.58 -2.68
CA LYS A 2 13.68 -13.25 -2.33
C LYS A 2 12.54 -12.25 -2.25
N VAL A 3 12.49 -11.47 -1.17
CA VAL A 3 11.49 -10.41 -0.96
C VAL A 3 12.22 -9.10 -0.78
N ALA A 4 11.98 -8.14 -1.66
CA ALA A 4 12.50 -6.80 -1.54
C ALA A 4 11.46 -5.89 -0.87
N ILE A 5 11.84 -5.24 0.21
CA ILE A 5 11.13 -4.13 0.82
C ILE A 5 11.84 -2.86 0.36
N ILE A 6 11.19 -2.07 -0.47
CA ILE A 6 11.82 -0.92 -1.10
C ILE A 6 12.13 0.16 -0.07
N ASP A 7 13.42 0.50 0.06
CA ASP A 7 13.93 1.59 0.89
C ASP A 7 14.20 2.83 0.04
N TYR A 8 13.28 3.77 0.07
CA TYR A 8 13.49 5.10 -0.49
C TYR A 8 13.51 6.19 0.58
N ASN A 9 13.98 5.83 1.78
CA ASN A 9 14.12 6.70 2.94
C ASN A 9 12.77 7.17 3.55
N MET A 10 11.68 6.51 3.21
CA MET A 10 10.33 6.85 3.64
C MET A 10 9.60 5.60 4.13
N GLY A 11 9.04 5.64 5.32
CA GLY A 11 8.24 4.54 5.84
C GLY A 11 8.76 3.94 7.15
N ASN A 12 7.88 3.18 7.81
CA ASN A 12 8.22 2.41 9.00
C ASN A 12 8.84 1.05 8.57
N LEU A 13 9.99 1.12 7.91
CA LEU A 13 10.65 -0.03 7.27
C LEU A 13 10.95 -1.16 8.26
N HIS A 14 11.35 -0.83 9.50
CA HIS A 14 11.66 -1.85 10.51
C HIS A 14 10.43 -2.67 10.92
N SER A 15 9.27 -2.02 11.14
CA SER A 15 8.06 -2.74 11.52
C SER A 15 7.54 -3.60 10.36
N VAL A 16 7.56 -3.07 9.14
CA VAL A 16 7.20 -3.83 7.93
C VAL A 16 8.16 -4.99 7.73
N GLY A 17 9.47 -4.76 7.83
CA GLY A 17 10.51 -5.79 7.69
C GLY A 17 10.34 -6.92 8.70
N ARG A 18 10.11 -6.60 9.97
CA ARG A 18 9.86 -7.61 11.02
C ARG A 18 8.59 -8.42 10.75
N ALA A 19 7.48 -7.77 10.37
CA ALA A 19 6.23 -8.45 10.07
C ALA A 19 6.36 -9.36 8.85
N VAL A 20 6.98 -8.88 7.77
CA VAL A 20 7.24 -9.68 6.55
C VAL A 20 8.17 -10.86 6.85
N THR A 21 9.26 -10.66 7.58
CA THR A 21 10.18 -11.73 7.97
C THR A 21 9.48 -12.78 8.84
N HIS A 22 8.58 -12.35 9.74
CA HIS A 22 7.85 -13.25 10.62
C HIS A 22 6.94 -14.23 9.86
N VAL A 23 6.34 -13.78 8.74
CA VAL A 23 5.42 -14.61 7.95
C VAL A 23 6.06 -15.25 6.73
N ALA A 24 7.30 -14.88 6.41
CA ALA A 24 8.03 -15.43 5.27
C ALA A 24 8.33 -16.91 5.49
N PRO A 25 8.27 -17.75 4.43
CA PRO A 25 8.61 -19.16 4.54
C PRO A 25 10.08 -19.35 4.93
N ALA A 26 10.37 -20.49 5.58
CA ALA A 26 11.74 -20.84 5.96
C ALA A 26 12.71 -20.76 4.78
N GLY A 27 13.86 -20.11 4.98
CA GLY A 27 14.87 -19.91 3.93
C GLY A 27 14.56 -18.74 2.97
N ALA A 28 13.49 -17.98 3.17
CA ALA A 28 13.28 -16.76 2.41
C ALA A 28 14.29 -15.68 2.82
N GLN A 29 14.83 -14.98 1.82
CA GLN A 29 15.66 -13.79 2.00
C GLN A 29 14.76 -12.55 1.93
N VAL A 30 14.55 -11.90 3.06
CA VAL A 30 13.79 -10.64 3.16
C VAL A 30 14.79 -9.51 3.36
N GLU A 31 14.81 -8.53 2.48
CA GLU A 31 15.77 -7.43 2.52
C GLU A 31 15.10 -6.08 2.36
N ILE A 32 15.42 -5.16 3.26
CA ILE A 32 15.07 -3.74 3.13
C ILE A 32 16.21 -3.13 2.31
N THR A 33 15.90 -2.67 1.09
CA THR A 33 16.96 -2.33 0.14
C THR A 33 16.55 -1.23 -0.84
N ALA A 34 17.54 -0.43 -1.22
CA ALA A 34 17.49 0.51 -2.34
C ALA A 34 18.29 -0.02 -3.55
N ASP A 35 18.88 -1.22 -3.45
CA ASP A 35 19.67 -1.81 -4.54
C ASP A 35 18.77 -2.20 -5.72
N PRO A 36 18.92 -1.55 -6.89
CA PRO A 36 18.15 -1.82 -8.08
C PRO A 36 18.23 -3.28 -8.55
N ASP A 37 19.41 -3.88 -8.45
CA ASP A 37 19.63 -5.23 -8.93
C ASP A 37 18.95 -6.25 -8.01
N PHE A 38 19.01 -6.05 -6.69
CA PHE A 38 18.26 -6.89 -5.76
C PHE A 38 16.75 -6.78 -6.01
N ILE A 39 16.24 -5.55 -6.18
CA ILE A 39 14.80 -5.29 -6.43
C ILE A 39 14.33 -6.00 -7.71
N ARG A 40 15.08 -5.89 -8.81
CA ARG A 40 14.74 -6.56 -10.08
C ARG A 40 14.77 -8.08 -9.98
N HIS A 41 15.67 -8.64 -9.18
CA HIS A 41 15.80 -10.08 -9.01
C HIS A 41 14.98 -10.67 -7.86
N ALA A 42 14.24 -9.83 -7.13
CA ALA A 42 13.32 -10.31 -6.11
C ALA A 42 12.11 -11.03 -6.72
N ASP A 43 11.61 -12.03 -5.99
CA ASP A 43 10.39 -12.76 -6.37
C ASP A 43 9.13 -11.97 -6.00
N ARG A 44 9.22 -11.10 -4.99
CA ARG A 44 8.11 -10.29 -4.45
C ARG A 44 8.58 -8.93 -4.01
N ILE A 45 7.72 -7.94 -4.17
CA ILE A 45 8.01 -6.55 -3.81
C ILE A 45 7.02 -6.07 -2.76
N VAL A 46 7.54 -5.51 -1.69
CA VAL A 46 6.77 -4.74 -0.71
C VAL A 46 7.17 -3.28 -0.84
N PHE A 47 6.21 -2.43 -1.08
CA PHE A 47 6.39 -1.00 -1.28
C PHE A 47 5.66 -0.22 -0.19
N PRO A 48 6.28 -0.06 0.99
CA PRO A 48 5.72 0.75 2.06
C PRO A 48 5.98 2.22 1.82
N GLY A 49 5.25 3.08 2.53
CA GLY A 49 5.55 4.50 2.56
C GLY A 49 4.81 5.19 3.69
N GLN A 50 5.36 6.32 4.13
CA GLN A 50 4.71 7.23 5.08
C GLN A 50 5.19 8.66 4.82
N GLY A 51 4.54 9.65 5.43
CA GLY A 51 4.85 11.05 5.22
C GLY A 51 4.04 11.66 4.08
N ALA A 52 4.56 12.67 3.42
CA ALA A 52 3.86 13.40 2.37
C ALA A 52 4.16 12.83 0.97
N ALA A 53 3.16 12.82 0.08
CA ALA A 53 3.31 12.34 -1.30
C ALA A 53 4.46 13.02 -2.04
N ARG A 54 4.62 14.35 -1.87
CA ARG A 54 5.70 15.13 -2.49
C ARG A 54 7.09 14.62 -2.07
N ASP A 55 7.26 14.33 -0.79
CA ASP A 55 8.54 13.85 -0.27
C ASP A 55 8.81 12.43 -0.77
N CYS A 56 7.79 11.57 -0.80
CA CYS A 56 7.90 10.22 -1.35
C CYS A 56 8.32 10.24 -2.83
N MET A 57 7.67 11.05 -3.66
CA MET A 57 8.01 11.17 -5.07
C MET A 57 9.43 11.73 -5.26
N ARG A 58 9.81 12.76 -4.51
CA ARG A 58 11.16 13.33 -4.56
C ARG A 58 12.24 12.30 -4.18
N GLU A 59 12.04 11.54 -3.11
CA GLU A 59 13.00 10.52 -2.68
C GLU A 59 13.13 9.38 -3.71
N LEU A 60 12.01 8.93 -4.30
CA LEU A 60 12.03 7.95 -5.37
C LEU A 60 12.82 8.44 -6.60
N GLU A 61 12.62 9.69 -7.01
CA GLU A 61 13.33 10.30 -8.13
C GLU A 61 14.82 10.49 -7.84
N THR A 62 15.13 11.08 -6.68
CA THR A 62 16.52 11.37 -6.27
C THR A 62 17.37 10.10 -6.17
N ARG A 63 16.76 8.99 -5.78
CA ARG A 63 17.42 7.69 -5.67
C ARG A 63 17.39 6.86 -6.95
N GLY A 64 16.73 7.36 -8.01
CA GLY A 64 16.58 6.64 -9.28
C GLY A 64 15.69 5.40 -9.17
N LEU A 65 14.81 5.34 -8.16
CA LEU A 65 13.94 4.19 -7.91
C LEU A 65 12.60 4.25 -8.64
N SER A 66 12.19 5.43 -9.14
CA SER A 66 10.88 5.61 -9.78
C SER A 66 10.64 4.64 -10.94
N GLU A 67 11.61 4.51 -11.86
CA GLU A 67 11.50 3.61 -13.00
C GLU A 67 11.51 2.14 -12.58
N ILE A 68 12.34 1.78 -11.60
CA ILE A 68 12.45 0.42 -11.08
C ILE A 68 11.14 -0.01 -10.44
N VAL A 69 10.53 0.87 -9.62
CA VAL A 69 9.22 0.60 -9.01
C VAL A 69 8.15 0.39 -10.09
N ARG A 70 8.12 1.23 -11.14
CA ARG A 70 7.19 1.05 -12.28
C ARG A 70 7.42 -0.27 -13.02
N GLU A 71 8.68 -0.67 -13.20
CA GLU A 71 9.06 -1.94 -13.85
C GLU A 71 8.56 -3.15 -13.04
N VAL A 72 8.92 -3.20 -11.74
CA VAL A 72 8.58 -4.35 -10.90
C VAL A 72 7.10 -4.41 -10.54
N ALA A 73 6.40 -3.29 -10.48
CA ALA A 73 4.95 -3.23 -10.31
C ALA A 73 4.18 -3.84 -11.50
N LYS A 74 4.79 -3.95 -12.68
CA LYS A 74 4.18 -4.60 -13.85
C LYS A 74 4.47 -6.10 -13.95
N THR A 75 5.49 -6.58 -13.24
CA THR A 75 6.05 -7.91 -13.51
C THR A 75 6.14 -8.83 -12.30
N LYS A 76 6.03 -8.29 -11.09
CA LYS A 76 6.23 -9.02 -9.83
C LYS A 76 4.99 -8.94 -8.94
N PRO A 77 4.68 -9.97 -8.13
CA PRO A 77 3.74 -9.78 -7.03
C PRO A 77 4.15 -8.57 -6.20
N PHE A 78 3.27 -7.57 -6.15
CA PHE A 78 3.57 -6.24 -5.62
C PHE A 78 2.56 -5.84 -4.55
N LEU A 79 3.03 -5.50 -3.36
CA LEU A 79 2.22 -5.04 -2.22
C LEU A 79 2.54 -3.59 -1.88
N GLY A 80 1.63 -2.67 -2.21
CA GLY A 80 1.69 -1.27 -1.76
C GLY A 80 1.07 -1.11 -0.36
N ILE A 81 1.73 -0.37 0.54
CA ILE A 81 1.23 -0.13 1.91
C ILE A 81 1.17 1.37 2.17
N CYS A 82 0.00 1.86 2.57
CA CYS A 82 -0.28 3.24 2.95
C CYS A 82 0.11 4.23 1.83
N MET A 83 1.16 5.03 2.00
CA MET A 83 1.65 5.93 0.97
C MET A 83 2.07 5.17 -0.30
N GLY A 84 2.56 3.92 -0.16
CA GLY A 84 2.84 3.04 -1.29
C GLY A 84 1.61 2.69 -2.14
N MET A 85 0.38 2.76 -1.60
CA MET A 85 -0.85 2.71 -2.37
C MET A 85 -1.17 4.06 -3.03
N GLN A 86 -1.01 5.16 -2.28
CA GLN A 86 -1.40 6.50 -2.75
C GLN A 86 -0.55 6.95 -3.94
N VAL A 87 0.77 6.77 -3.88
CA VAL A 87 1.66 7.20 -4.97
C VAL A 87 1.53 6.39 -6.26
N LEU A 88 0.80 5.27 -6.26
CA LEU A 88 0.45 4.54 -7.49
C LEU A 88 -0.61 5.26 -8.34
N MET A 89 -1.35 6.22 -7.79
CA MET A 89 -2.33 7.02 -8.53
C MET A 89 -1.66 8.05 -9.45
N ASP A 90 -2.46 8.79 -10.22
CA ASP A 90 -1.96 9.86 -11.08
C ASP A 90 -1.56 11.09 -10.27
N PHE A 91 -2.37 11.46 -9.28
CA PHE A 91 -2.27 12.76 -8.64
C PHE A 91 -2.71 12.70 -7.17
N SER A 92 -2.05 13.49 -6.32
CA SER A 92 -2.44 13.74 -4.93
C SER A 92 -2.74 15.21 -4.70
N GLU A 93 -3.85 15.52 -4.02
CA GLU A 93 -4.20 16.89 -3.57
C GLU A 93 -3.25 17.43 -2.48
N GLU A 94 -2.37 16.58 -1.96
CA GLU A 94 -1.48 16.93 -0.86
C GLU A 94 -0.52 18.07 -1.25
N ASN A 95 -0.24 18.97 -0.31
CA ASN A 95 0.68 20.10 -0.50
C ASN A 95 0.39 20.98 -1.74
N GLY A 96 -0.89 21.14 -2.10
CA GLY A 96 -1.29 21.94 -3.25
C GLY A 96 -1.17 21.24 -4.59
N GLY A 97 -0.99 19.95 -4.59
CA GLY A 97 -0.94 19.11 -5.77
C GLY A 97 0.43 18.47 -6.02
N VAL A 98 0.42 17.16 -6.23
CA VAL A 98 1.62 16.37 -6.54
C VAL A 98 1.29 15.35 -7.62
N GLU A 99 2.01 15.40 -8.73
CA GLU A 99 2.03 14.32 -9.71
C GLU A 99 2.66 13.08 -9.07
N CYS A 100 1.97 11.93 -9.18
CA CYS A 100 2.41 10.68 -8.62
C CYS A 100 2.91 9.72 -9.71
N MET A 101 2.94 8.42 -9.45
CA MET A 101 3.54 7.46 -10.38
C MET A 101 2.69 7.18 -11.62
N GLY A 102 1.38 7.43 -11.57
CA GLY A 102 0.47 7.20 -12.70
C GLY A 102 0.36 5.74 -13.12
N ALA A 103 0.53 4.80 -12.19
CA ALA A 103 0.33 3.38 -12.47
C ALA A 103 -1.14 3.06 -12.67
N TYR A 104 -2.01 3.75 -11.96
CA TYR A 104 -3.47 3.65 -12.06
C TYR A 104 -4.11 5.03 -12.12
N ALA A 105 -5.05 5.21 -13.04
CA ALA A 105 -5.82 6.44 -13.14
C ALA A 105 -6.66 6.66 -11.87
N GLY A 106 -6.54 7.86 -11.30
CA GLY A 106 -7.26 8.23 -10.09
C GLY A 106 -6.54 9.29 -9.28
N GLN A 107 -7.18 9.71 -8.22
CA GLN A 107 -6.71 10.81 -7.38
C GLN A 107 -6.63 10.40 -5.91
N VAL A 108 -5.75 11.05 -5.19
CA VAL A 108 -5.66 11.01 -3.73
C VAL A 108 -6.24 12.31 -3.18
N ARG A 109 -7.37 12.19 -2.45
CA ARG A 109 -8.20 13.30 -2.00
C ARG A 109 -8.05 13.56 -0.51
N TYR A 110 -8.22 14.81 -0.09
CA TYR A 110 -8.14 15.20 1.31
C TYR A 110 -9.48 15.03 2.03
N PHE A 111 -9.53 14.37 3.18
CA PHE A 111 -10.78 14.20 3.93
C PHE A 111 -11.46 15.51 4.33
N LYS A 112 -10.70 16.53 4.70
CA LYS A 112 -11.30 17.83 5.08
C LYS A 112 -11.97 18.57 3.92
N SER A 113 -11.64 18.25 2.67
CA SER A 113 -12.32 18.81 1.50
C SER A 113 -13.81 18.43 1.43
N LEU A 114 -14.22 17.41 2.22
CA LEU A 114 -15.61 16.97 2.31
C LEU A 114 -16.48 17.87 3.20
N HIS A 115 -15.88 18.77 3.96
CA HIS A 115 -16.58 19.66 4.93
C HIS A 115 -17.49 18.92 5.92
N ILE A 116 -17.19 17.66 6.26
CA ILE A 116 -17.97 16.87 7.22
C ILE A 116 -17.63 17.37 8.63
N ALA A 117 -18.64 17.95 9.30
CA ALA A 117 -18.50 18.42 10.67
C ALA A 117 -18.06 17.28 11.59
N HIS A 118 -17.12 17.57 12.48
CA HIS A 118 -16.57 16.64 13.47
C HIS A 118 -15.74 15.46 12.94
N LEU A 119 -15.51 15.35 11.64
CA LEU A 119 -14.62 14.33 11.10
C LEU A 119 -13.16 14.66 11.48
N LYS A 120 -12.57 13.83 12.33
CA LYS A 120 -11.15 13.99 12.71
C LYS A 120 -10.25 13.66 11.53
N THR A 121 -9.24 14.47 11.30
CA THR A 121 -8.20 14.22 10.30
C THR A 121 -6.83 14.42 10.97
N PRO A 122 -5.94 13.44 10.92
CA PRO A 122 -6.05 12.17 10.18
C PRO A 122 -7.10 11.19 10.76
N GLN A 123 -7.61 10.29 9.93
CA GLN A 123 -8.16 9.02 10.39
C GLN A 123 -7.02 8.26 11.06
N MET A 124 -7.13 8.01 12.37
CA MET A 124 -6.12 7.32 13.15
C MET A 124 -6.79 6.29 14.06
N GLY A 125 -6.42 5.03 13.91
CA GLY A 125 -6.94 3.93 14.70
C GLY A 125 -7.52 2.79 13.88
N TRP A 126 -8.28 1.92 14.55
CA TRP A 126 -8.86 0.72 13.95
C TRP A 126 -10.16 1.02 13.24
N ASN A 127 -10.28 0.56 11.98
CA ASN A 127 -11.51 0.63 11.21
C ASN A 127 -11.67 -0.65 10.38
N GLN A 128 -12.88 -0.88 9.86
CA GLN A 128 -13.26 -2.07 9.14
C GLN A 128 -12.99 -1.92 7.64
N ILE A 129 -12.57 -3.01 7.00
CA ILE A 129 -12.48 -3.11 5.55
C ILE A 129 -13.55 -4.07 5.05
N GLN A 130 -14.49 -3.56 4.26
CA GLN A 130 -15.43 -4.37 3.50
C GLN A 130 -14.72 -4.88 2.24
N GLN A 131 -14.65 -6.19 2.09
CA GLN A 131 -14.06 -6.83 0.90
C GLN A 131 -15.02 -6.68 -0.29
N LYS A 132 -14.57 -6.01 -1.36
CA LYS A 132 -15.41 -5.72 -2.54
C LYS A 132 -15.26 -6.76 -3.64
N THR A 133 -14.10 -7.40 -3.69
CA THR A 133 -13.81 -8.46 -4.65
C THR A 133 -13.13 -9.63 -3.94
N ALA A 134 -13.39 -10.84 -4.42
CA ALA A 134 -12.63 -12.00 -3.98
C ALA A 134 -11.17 -11.83 -4.42
N HIS A 135 -10.25 -11.92 -3.49
CA HIS A 135 -8.82 -11.85 -3.77
C HIS A 135 -8.04 -12.78 -2.84
N PRO A 136 -6.97 -13.47 -3.33
CA PRO A 136 -6.18 -14.40 -2.51
C PRO A 136 -5.64 -13.78 -1.23
N LEU A 137 -5.31 -12.50 -1.22
CA LEU A 137 -4.83 -11.82 -0.02
C LEU A 137 -5.87 -11.72 1.11
N TRP A 138 -7.15 -11.86 0.81
CA TRP A 138 -8.24 -11.92 1.80
C TRP A 138 -8.47 -13.33 2.38
N ALA A 139 -7.76 -14.36 1.91
CA ALA A 139 -7.97 -15.73 2.37
C ALA A 139 -7.82 -15.86 3.89
N GLY A 140 -8.84 -16.38 4.56
CA GLY A 140 -8.88 -16.54 6.01
C GLY A 140 -9.07 -15.25 6.81
N ILE A 141 -9.31 -14.11 6.15
CA ILE A 141 -9.65 -12.83 6.77
C ILE A 141 -11.16 -12.62 6.59
N LYS A 142 -11.87 -12.36 7.69
CA LYS A 142 -13.32 -12.13 7.65
C LYS A 142 -13.65 -10.82 6.93
N ASP A 143 -14.79 -10.78 6.24
CA ASP A 143 -15.31 -9.51 5.75
C ASP A 143 -15.56 -8.56 6.93
N ASN A 144 -15.30 -7.27 6.73
CA ASN A 144 -15.33 -6.25 7.78
C ASN A 144 -14.33 -6.49 8.93
N ALA A 145 -13.23 -7.22 8.67
CA ALA A 145 -12.11 -7.30 9.61
C ALA A 145 -11.52 -5.92 9.88
N ARG A 146 -10.97 -5.73 11.08
CA ARG A 146 -10.43 -4.45 11.52
C ARG A 146 -8.95 -4.35 11.22
N PHE A 147 -8.57 -3.27 10.56
CA PHE A 147 -7.18 -2.89 10.28
C PHE A 147 -6.85 -1.53 10.90
N TYR A 148 -5.57 -1.27 11.11
CA TYR A 148 -5.08 -0.01 11.65
C TYR A 148 -4.80 0.98 10.54
N PHE A 149 -5.36 2.19 10.66
CA PHE A 149 -5.22 3.29 9.72
C PHE A 149 -4.54 4.49 10.38
N VAL A 150 -3.75 5.23 9.60
CA VAL A 150 -3.25 6.55 9.96
C VAL A 150 -2.99 7.36 8.69
N HIS A 151 -4.00 8.10 8.22
CA HIS A 151 -3.90 8.88 6.99
C HIS A 151 -4.89 10.05 6.95
N SER A 152 -4.52 11.12 6.24
CA SER A 152 -5.36 12.30 6.03
C SER A 152 -5.99 12.34 4.64
N TYR A 153 -5.46 11.54 3.72
CA TYR A 153 -5.86 11.48 2.31
C TYR A 153 -6.31 10.06 1.98
N TYR A 154 -7.26 9.93 1.05
CA TYR A 154 -7.80 8.65 0.60
C TYR A 154 -7.72 8.51 -0.92
N VAL A 155 -7.58 7.30 -1.40
CA VAL A 155 -7.54 6.98 -2.82
C VAL A 155 -8.94 6.94 -3.39
N GLN A 156 -9.12 7.59 -4.54
CA GLN A 156 -10.31 7.57 -5.39
C GLN A 156 -9.91 7.12 -6.79
N PRO A 157 -9.95 5.81 -7.10
CA PRO A 157 -9.64 5.32 -8.43
C PRO A 157 -10.65 5.83 -9.46
N ALA A 158 -10.22 6.11 -10.68
CA ALA A 158 -11.13 6.44 -11.79
C ALA A 158 -11.91 5.19 -12.26
N ASP A 159 -11.30 4.02 -12.15
CA ASP A 159 -11.92 2.72 -12.44
C ASP A 159 -12.33 2.04 -11.14
N ALA A 160 -13.64 1.94 -10.92
CA ALA A 160 -14.20 1.29 -9.73
C ALA A 160 -13.86 -0.21 -9.63
N SER A 161 -13.52 -0.87 -10.73
CA SER A 161 -13.13 -2.29 -10.74
C SER A 161 -11.82 -2.55 -10.00
N LEU A 162 -11.00 -1.52 -9.77
CA LEU A 162 -9.78 -1.61 -8.97
C LEU A 162 -10.05 -1.80 -7.48
N VAL A 163 -11.27 -1.45 -6.98
CA VAL A 163 -11.55 -1.44 -5.55
C VAL A 163 -11.67 -2.86 -5.02
N ALA A 164 -10.65 -3.31 -4.30
CA ALA A 164 -10.63 -4.62 -3.63
C ALA A 164 -11.16 -4.57 -2.19
N GLY A 165 -11.08 -3.40 -1.55
CA GLY A 165 -11.60 -3.17 -0.20
C GLY A 165 -12.06 -1.74 -0.02
N GLU A 166 -13.11 -1.55 0.75
CA GLU A 166 -13.72 -0.25 1.02
C GLU A 166 -13.87 -0.04 2.52
N THR A 167 -13.70 1.19 2.95
CA THR A 167 -13.83 1.60 4.36
C THR A 167 -14.70 2.84 4.46
N PHE A 168 -15.60 2.87 5.45
CA PHE A 168 -16.39 4.05 5.75
C PHE A 168 -15.68 4.94 6.77
N TYR A 169 -15.45 6.21 6.38
CA TYR A 169 -14.97 7.26 7.28
C TYR A 169 -15.53 8.62 6.85
N GLY A 170 -16.80 8.85 7.19
CA GLY A 170 -17.55 10.00 6.68
C GLY A 170 -18.05 9.83 5.23
N LEU A 171 -17.33 9.08 4.42
CA LEU A 171 -17.68 8.57 3.11
C LEU A 171 -17.13 7.15 2.97
N ASN A 172 -17.59 6.42 1.98
CA ASN A 172 -16.92 5.19 1.54
C ASN A 172 -15.76 5.56 0.62
N TYR A 173 -14.57 5.01 0.89
CA TYR A 173 -13.38 5.21 0.07
C TYR A 173 -12.65 3.88 -0.18
N ALA A 174 -11.89 3.82 -1.27
CA ALA A 174 -11.06 2.66 -1.57
C ALA A 174 -9.94 2.52 -0.54
N SER A 175 -10.05 1.55 0.36
CA SER A 175 -9.02 1.22 1.35
C SER A 175 -8.08 0.09 0.90
N ALA A 176 -8.44 -0.63 -0.16
CA ALA A 176 -7.56 -1.51 -0.90
C ALA A 176 -7.90 -1.49 -2.38
N ILE A 177 -6.88 -1.60 -3.22
CA ILE A 177 -7.00 -1.79 -4.67
C ILE A 177 -6.25 -3.04 -5.10
N ALA A 178 -6.73 -3.69 -6.15
CA ALA A 178 -6.07 -4.84 -6.74
C ALA A 178 -6.26 -4.86 -8.26
N LYS A 179 -5.19 -5.18 -8.97
CA LYS A 179 -5.22 -5.47 -10.40
C LYS A 179 -3.99 -6.29 -10.79
N ASP A 180 -4.22 -7.35 -11.55
CA ASP A 180 -3.17 -8.24 -12.04
C ASP A 180 -2.25 -8.72 -10.89
N ASN A 181 -1.00 -8.32 -10.91
CA ASN A 181 0.03 -8.67 -9.94
C ASN A 181 0.19 -7.64 -8.80
N VAL A 182 -0.64 -6.61 -8.73
CA VAL A 182 -0.59 -5.56 -7.71
C VAL A 182 -1.76 -5.68 -6.75
N PHE A 183 -1.47 -5.68 -5.46
CA PHE A 183 -2.40 -5.40 -4.40
C PHE A 183 -1.87 -4.23 -3.57
N ALA A 184 -2.69 -3.24 -3.26
CA ALA A 184 -2.26 -2.15 -2.40
C ALA A 184 -3.34 -1.80 -1.38
N ILE A 185 -2.92 -1.46 -0.16
CA ILE A 185 -3.81 -1.23 0.99
C ILE A 185 -3.44 0.07 1.71
N GLN A 186 -4.45 0.85 2.08
CA GLN A 186 -4.29 2.10 2.83
C GLN A 186 -3.94 1.85 4.30
N ALA A 187 -4.44 0.76 4.87
CA ALA A 187 -4.12 0.36 6.23
C ALA A 187 -2.67 -0.12 6.36
N HIS A 188 -2.24 -0.30 7.59
CA HIS A 188 -0.93 -0.83 7.96
C HIS A 188 -1.05 -2.29 8.42
N PRO A 189 -0.83 -3.28 7.53
CA PRO A 189 -0.90 -4.70 7.93
C PRO A 189 0.07 -5.04 9.07
N GLU A 190 1.26 -4.43 9.06
CA GLU A 190 2.27 -4.62 10.11
C GLU A 190 1.85 -4.11 11.50
N LYS A 191 0.73 -3.36 11.57
CA LYS A 191 0.11 -2.85 12.80
C LYS A 191 -1.30 -3.42 13.04
N SER A 192 -1.74 -4.36 12.22
CA SER A 192 -3.12 -4.85 12.19
C SER A 192 -3.29 -6.24 12.81
N ALA A 193 -2.46 -6.57 13.79
CA ALA A 193 -2.51 -7.82 14.55
C ALA A 193 -2.60 -9.07 13.65
N GLU A 194 -3.45 -10.06 14.01
CA GLU A 194 -3.53 -11.34 13.29
C GLU A 194 -4.01 -11.21 11.85
N ASP A 195 -5.01 -10.36 11.57
CA ASP A 195 -5.54 -10.16 10.22
C ASP A 195 -4.49 -9.50 9.32
N GLY A 196 -3.71 -8.57 9.86
CA GLY A 196 -2.59 -7.97 9.14
C GLY A 196 -1.47 -8.96 8.82
N LEU A 197 -1.08 -9.78 9.79
CA LEU A 197 -0.10 -10.84 9.56
C LEU A 197 -0.62 -11.90 8.58
N ARG A 198 -1.93 -12.22 8.64
CA ARG A 198 -2.57 -13.12 7.68
C ARG A 198 -2.50 -12.57 6.25
N LEU A 199 -2.79 -11.29 6.05
CA LEU A 199 -2.67 -10.64 4.75
C LEU A 199 -1.24 -10.71 4.22
N LEU A 200 -0.25 -10.42 5.06
CA LEU A 200 1.17 -10.54 4.68
C LEU A 200 1.55 -11.99 4.37
N ALA A 201 1.09 -12.98 5.14
CA ALA A 201 1.32 -14.39 4.87
C ALA A 201 0.70 -14.84 3.54
N ASN A 202 -0.52 -14.37 3.25
CA ASN A 202 -1.19 -14.63 1.97
C ASN A 202 -0.40 -14.01 0.81
N PHE A 203 0.13 -12.79 0.99
CA PHE A 203 1.01 -12.17 -0.01
C PHE A 203 2.27 -13.01 -0.28
N MET A 204 2.86 -13.63 0.74
CA MET A 204 4.03 -14.51 0.54
C MET A 204 3.71 -15.75 -0.32
N GLN A 205 2.45 -16.16 -0.39
CA GLN A 205 2.01 -17.34 -1.15
C GLN A 205 1.31 -16.97 -2.47
N TRP A 206 0.92 -15.72 -2.64
CA TRP A 206 0.17 -15.27 -3.80
C TRP A 206 0.96 -15.43 -5.09
N GLN A 207 0.30 -16.01 -6.09
CA GLN A 207 0.78 -16.14 -7.47
C GLN A 207 -0.30 -15.54 -8.38
N PRO A 208 -0.11 -14.28 -8.82
CA PRO A 208 -1.05 -13.58 -9.69
C PRO A 208 -1.08 -14.14 -11.10
#